data_a0fb457aaaf6c81ff5dcb0f147dd82dd
#
_entry.id   a0fb457aaaf6c81ff5dcb0f147dd82dd
#
_cell.length_a   1.000
_cell.length_b   1.000
_cell.length_c   1.000
_cell.angle_alpha   90.00
_cell.angle_beta   90.00
_cell.angle_gamma   90.00
#
_symmetry.space_group_name_H-M   'P 1'
#
loop_
_entity.id
_entity.type
_entity.pdbx_description
1 polymer ?
#
loop_
_entity_poly.entity_id
_entity_poly.type
_entity_poly.pdbx_seq_one_letter_code
_entity_poly.pdbx_strand_id
1 'polypeptide(L)'
;MPVSSILQRNIAILDRLQTAADAITAMRDLSVRSVLVSDTKKEIIGLVSKTDILYRLLSLHKSPGRTRLEEIMSSPIISVQPEVTILDALAVMEKHNIRQLVVSSNSKVYGTIGREDIIIKTEKAVMQTMNAFKLDSAVCIMSPFASTSLMDKRDGLTCPHCSNQYNNKELLSKHVKVIHSDSK
;
A
#
# COMPACT_ATOMS: atom_id res chain seq x y z
N MET A 1 -11.89 -3.15 -16.08
CA MET A 1 -10.42 -3.09 -16.26
C MET A 1 -9.83 -4.36 -15.67
N PRO A 2 -9.04 -5.15 -16.43
CA PRO A 2 -8.44 -6.38 -15.94
C PRO A 2 -7.25 -6.11 -15.01
N VAL A 3 -6.98 -7.01 -14.09
CA VAL A 3 -5.85 -6.88 -13.13
C VAL A 3 -4.49 -6.89 -13.84
N SER A 4 -4.39 -7.51 -15.01
CA SER A 4 -3.16 -7.53 -15.83
C SER A 4 -2.63 -6.14 -16.21
N SER A 5 -3.51 -5.12 -16.23
CA SER A 5 -3.15 -3.73 -16.58
C SER A 5 -2.49 -2.95 -15.43
N ILE A 6 -2.59 -3.45 -14.18
CA ILE A 6 -2.12 -2.72 -12.99
C ILE A 6 -1.23 -3.55 -12.07
N LEU A 7 -0.93 -4.80 -12.41
CA LEU A 7 -0.14 -5.67 -11.55
C LEU A 7 1.32 -5.20 -11.39
N GLN A 8 1.86 -5.51 -10.22
CA GLN A 8 3.27 -5.35 -9.93
C GLN A 8 4.04 -6.54 -10.52
N ARG A 9 4.87 -6.27 -11.52
CA ARG A 9 5.64 -7.33 -12.24
C ARG A 9 6.98 -7.65 -11.59
N ASN A 10 7.48 -6.76 -10.75
CA ASN A 10 8.69 -7.02 -10.00
C ASN A 10 8.36 -8.00 -8.86
N ILE A 11 8.86 -9.24 -8.96
CA ILE A 11 8.56 -10.34 -8.04
C ILE A 11 9.87 -10.95 -7.57
N ALA A 12 9.99 -11.15 -6.26
CA ALA A 12 11.04 -11.99 -5.68
C ALA A 12 10.48 -13.39 -5.43
N ILE A 13 11.19 -14.41 -5.83
CA ILE A 13 10.87 -15.82 -5.54
C ILE A 13 12.05 -16.38 -4.75
N LEU A 14 11.78 -16.92 -3.57
CA LEU A 14 12.76 -17.51 -2.67
C LEU A 14 12.36 -18.94 -2.33
N ASP A 15 13.35 -19.79 -2.05
CA ASP A 15 13.10 -21.15 -1.62
C ASP A 15 12.58 -21.17 -0.16
N ARG A 16 11.71 -22.11 0.16
CA ARG A 16 11.10 -22.25 1.50
C ARG A 16 12.09 -22.39 2.62
N LEU A 17 13.30 -22.92 2.33
CA LEU A 17 14.37 -23.14 3.31
C LEU A 17 15.23 -21.89 3.52
N GLN A 18 15.11 -20.88 2.67
CA GLN A 18 15.78 -19.59 2.88
C GLN A 18 15.22 -18.88 4.11
N THR A 19 15.98 -17.92 4.61
CA THR A 19 15.69 -17.28 5.88
C THR A 19 14.80 -16.04 5.73
N ALA A 20 14.16 -15.63 6.82
CA ALA A 20 13.43 -14.37 6.85
C ALA A 20 14.35 -13.16 6.58
N ALA A 21 15.65 -13.24 6.91
CA ALA A 21 16.62 -12.20 6.58
C ALA A 21 16.79 -12.05 5.06
N ASP A 22 16.83 -13.17 4.33
CA ASP A 22 16.92 -13.16 2.87
C ASP A 22 15.67 -12.50 2.26
N ALA A 23 14.48 -12.81 2.80
CA ALA A 23 13.24 -12.18 2.35
C ALA A 23 13.23 -10.66 2.61
N ILE A 24 13.67 -10.22 3.78
CA ILE A 24 13.77 -8.79 4.13
C ILE A 24 14.72 -8.09 3.17
N THR A 25 15.86 -8.70 2.88
CA THR A 25 16.85 -8.17 1.93
C THR A 25 16.26 -8.07 0.52
N ALA A 26 15.63 -9.13 0.02
CA ALA A 26 14.98 -9.12 -1.29
C ALA A 26 13.86 -8.08 -1.39
N MET A 27 13.04 -7.92 -0.34
CA MET A 27 11.98 -6.90 -0.30
C MET A 27 12.55 -5.48 -0.36
N ARG A 28 13.67 -5.23 0.30
CA ARG A 28 14.36 -3.93 0.28
C ARG A 28 14.97 -3.66 -1.08
N ASP A 29 15.77 -4.58 -1.59
CA ASP A 29 16.58 -4.38 -2.80
C ASP A 29 15.73 -4.27 -4.07
N LEU A 30 14.64 -5.05 -4.13
CA LEU A 30 13.68 -5.00 -5.23
C LEU A 30 12.53 -4.01 -5.02
N SER A 31 12.48 -3.34 -3.85
CA SER A 31 11.40 -2.43 -3.47
C SER A 31 10.01 -3.07 -3.56
N VAL A 32 9.91 -4.37 -3.21
CA VAL A 32 8.64 -5.12 -3.21
C VAL A 32 8.06 -5.26 -1.81
N ARG A 33 6.76 -5.53 -1.73
CA ARG A 33 6.03 -5.65 -0.45
C ARG A 33 5.99 -7.07 0.09
N SER A 34 6.28 -8.04 -0.77
CA SER A 34 6.24 -9.46 -0.44
C SER A 34 7.19 -10.24 -1.33
N VAL A 35 7.53 -11.44 -0.89
CA VAL A 35 8.25 -12.44 -1.66
C VAL A 35 7.38 -13.68 -1.82
N LEU A 36 7.44 -14.32 -2.96
CA LEU A 36 6.82 -15.62 -3.19
C LEU A 36 7.76 -16.71 -2.70
N VAL A 37 7.19 -17.74 -2.12
CA VAL A 37 7.94 -18.88 -1.58
C VAL A 37 7.70 -20.08 -2.47
N SER A 38 8.78 -20.69 -2.95
CA SER A 38 8.75 -21.89 -3.76
C SER A 38 9.21 -23.13 -2.98
N ASP A 39 8.74 -24.28 -3.41
CA ASP A 39 9.24 -25.57 -2.94
C ASP A 39 10.46 -26.04 -3.75
N THR A 40 10.91 -27.25 -3.46
CA THR A 40 12.05 -27.91 -4.15
C THR A 40 11.77 -28.19 -5.63
N LYS A 41 10.51 -28.25 -6.03
CA LYS A 41 10.07 -28.41 -7.45
C LYS A 41 9.88 -27.07 -8.16
N LYS A 42 10.20 -25.97 -7.50
CA LYS A 42 9.97 -24.58 -7.95
C LYS A 42 8.51 -24.20 -8.11
N GLU A 43 7.60 -24.96 -7.49
CA GLU A 43 6.20 -24.59 -7.40
C GLU A 43 6.01 -23.52 -6.32
N ILE A 44 5.17 -22.54 -6.60
CA ILE A 44 4.91 -21.46 -5.64
C ILE A 44 3.89 -21.94 -4.62
N ILE A 45 4.32 -22.09 -3.37
CA ILE A 45 3.54 -22.69 -2.28
C ILE A 45 3.08 -21.69 -1.24
N GLY A 46 3.71 -20.51 -1.16
CA GLY A 46 3.42 -19.52 -0.14
C GLY A 46 3.85 -18.12 -0.54
N LEU A 47 3.50 -17.17 0.31
CA LEU A 47 3.86 -15.77 0.21
C LEU A 47 4.26 -15.27 1.60
N VAL A 48 5.35 -14.50 1.67
CA VAL A 48 5.75 -13.76 2.88
C VAL A 48 5.65 -12.28 2.59
N SER A 49 4.82 -11.59 3.34
CA SER A 49 4.63 -10.14 3.27
C SER A 49 5.36 -9.41 4.41
N LYS A 50 5.47 -8.07 4.33
CA LYS A 50 5.95 -7.24 5.45
C LYS A 50 5.12 -7.43 6.71
N THR A 51 3.84 -7.71 6.58
CA THR A 51 2.93 -8.00 7.70
C THR A 51 3.26 -9.34 8.36
N ASP A 52 3.62 -10.37 7.58
CA ASP A 52 4.06 -11.66 8.14
C ASP A 52 5.37 -11.50 8.90
N ILE A 53 6.32 -10.72 8.38
CA ILE A 53 7.56 -10.37 9.10
C ILE A 53 7.24 -9.70 10.44
N LEU A 54 6.31 -8.75 10.46
CA LEU A 54 5.95 -8.04 11.68
C LEU A 54 5.29 -8.96 12.71
N TYR A 55 4.27 -9.73 12.30
CA TYR A 55 3.44 -10.51 13.23
C TYR A 55 3.93 -11.93 13.50
N ARG A 56 4.56 -12.59 12.53
CA ARG A 56 5.00 -14.00 12.71
C ARG A 56 6.47 -14.14 13.03
N LEU A 57 7.26 -13.07 12.86
CA LEU A 57 8.67 -13.05 13.18
C LEU A 57 8.96 -12.13 14.37
N LEU A 58 8.77 -10.81 14.21
CA LEU A 58 9.20 -9.83 15.21
C LEU A 58 8.36 -9.89 16.48
N SER A 59 7.01 -9.99 16.39
CA SER A 59 6.17 -10.08 17.60
C SER A 59 6.40 -11.36 18.41
N LEU A 60 6.90 -12.42 17.77
CA LEU A 60 7.27 -13.67 18.42
C LEU A 60 8.75 -13.75 18.81
N HIS A 61 9.48 -12.64 18.70
CA HIS A 61 10.92 -12.52 19.04
C HIS A 61 11.79 -13.55 18.31
N LYS A 62 11.38 -14.03 17.14
CA LYS A 62 12.16 -14.95 16.32
C LYS A 62 13.33 -14.23 15.65
N SER A 63 14.47 -14.93 15.52
CA SER A 63 15.66 -14.39 14.84
C SER A 63 15.49 -14.47 13.31
N PRO A 64 15.59 -13.35 12.56
CA PRO A 64 15.45 -13.35 11.11
C PRO A 64 16.42 -14.29 10.38
N GLY A 65 17.67 -14.38 10.86
CA GLY A 65 18.70 -15.22 10.24
C GLY A 65 18.57 -16.72 10.55
N ARG A 66 17.66 -17.11 11.45
CA ARG A 66 17.46 -18.53 11.83
C ARG A 66 16.06 -19.05 11.48
N THR A 67 15.11 -18.17 11.20
CA THR A 67 13.74 -18.54 10.88
C THR A 67 13.58 -18.75 9.37
N ARG A 68 13.11 -19.91 8.97
CA ARG A 68 12.87 -20.27 7.57
C ARG A 68 11.58 -19.65 7.07
N LEU A 69 11.49 -19.44 5.75
CA LEU A 69 10.29 -18.84 5.13
C LEU A 69 9.06 -19.72 5.30
N GLU A 70 9.22 -21.04 5.26
CA GLU A 70 8.10 -21.99 5.49
C GLU A 70 7.43 -21.84 6.87
N GLU A 71 8.14 -21.30 7.87
CA GLU A 71 7.60 -21.10 9.22
C GLU A 71 6.72 -19.84 9.36
N ILE A 72 6.91 -18.88 8.46
CA ILE A 72 6.24 -17.59 8.56
C ILE A 72 5.37 -17.25 7.33
N MET A 73 5.46 -18.03 6.24
CA MET A 73 4.68 -17.80 5.05
C MET A 73 3.19 -17.96 5.27
N SER A 74 2.40 -17.26 4.49
CA SER A 74 0.98 -17.51 4.29
C SER A 74 0.81 -18.54 3.19
N SER A 75 0.13 -19.65 3.49
CA SER A 75 -0.14 -20.78 2.58
C SER A 75 -1.54 -21.33 2.90
N PRO A 76 -2.31 -21.84 1.91
CA PRO A 76 -2.01 -21.81 0.48
C PRO A 76 -2.09 -20.42 -0.13
N ILE A 77 -1.48 -20.23 -1.30
CA ILE A 77 -1.57 -18.98 -2.05
C ILE A 77 -2.97 -18.80 -2.62
N ILE A 78 -3.51 -17.58 -2.47
CA ILE A 78 -4.72 -17.16 -3.16
C ILE A 78 -4.30 -16.40 -4.41
N SER A 79 -4.70 -16.92 -5.57
CA SER A 79 -4.37 -16.32 -6.86
C SER A 79 -5.60 -16.07 -7.70
N VAL A 80 -5.47 -15.16 -8.66
CA VAL A 80 -6.48 -14.86 -9.67
C VAL A 80 -5.85 -14.87 -11.07
N GLN A 81 -6.67 -15.07 -12.08
CA GLN A 81 -6.23 -15.02 -13.47
C GLN A 81 -6.01 -13.56 -13.92
N PRO A 82 -5.14 -13.31 -14.91
CA PRO A 82 -4.81 -11.97 -15.41
C PRO A 82 -6.00 -11.18 -15.96
N GLU A 83 -7.03 -11.88 -16.42
CA GLU A 83 -8.24 -11.35 -17.06
C GLU A 83 -9.30 -10.90 -16.04
N VAL A 84 -9.20 -11.36 -14.80
CA VAL A 84 -10.14 -11.01 -13.73
C VAL A 84 -10.24 -9.50 -13.57
N THR A 85 -11.45 -9.02 -13.30
CA THR A 85 -11.65 -7.58 -13.11
C THR A 85 -11.10 -7.11 -11.77
N ILE A 86 -10.79 -5.82 -11.68
CA ILE A 86 -10.33 -5.22 -10.42
C ILE A 86 -11.37 -5.38 -9.30
N LEU A 87 -12.66 -5.28 -9.63
CA LEU A 87 -13.74 -5.42 -8.65
C LEU A 87 -13.81 -6.84 -8.10
N ASP A 88 -13.69 -7.85 -8.97
CA ASP A 88 -13.66 -9.25 -8.55
C ASP A 88 -12.42 -9.55 -7.71
N ALA A 89 -11.26 -9.00 -8.09
CA ALA A 89 -10.04 -9.13 -7.30
C ALA A 89 -10.19 -8.52 -5.90
N LEU A 90 -10.82 -7.36 -5.79
CA LEU A 90 -11.14 -6.74 -4.49
C LEU A 90 -12.10 -7.62 -3.67
N ALA A 91 -13.13 -8.19 -4.30
CA ALA A 91 -14.06 -9.10 -3.64
C ALA A 91 -13.36 -10.35 -3.10
N VAL A 92 -12.40 -10.91 -3.86
CA VAL A 92 -11.55 -12.03 -3.40
C VAL A 92 -10.69 -11.61 -2.21
N MET A 93 -10.05 -10.43 -2.27
CA MET A 93 -9.25 -9.91 -1.16
C MET A 93 -10.08 -9.71 0.11
N GLU A 94 -11.30 -9.22 -0.02
CA GLU A 94 -12.22 -9.01 1.09
C GLU A 94 -12.70 -10.33 1.68
N LYS A 95 -13.18 -11.25 0.83
CA LYS A 95 -13.64 -12.59 1.24
C LYS A 95 -12.59 -13.34 2.06
N HIS A 96 -11.33 -13.25 1.69
CA HIS A 96 -10.22 -13.95 2.35
C HIS A 96 -9.47 -13.09 3.37
N ASN A 97 -9.91 -11.85 3.60
CA ASN A 97 -9.27 -10.88 4.48
C ASN A 97 -7.76 -10.69 4.19
N ILE A 98 -7.41 -10.62 2.92
CA ILE A 98 -6.04 -10.42 2.46
C ILE A 98 -5.89 -9.09 1.74
N ARG A 99 -4.68 -8.54 1.71
CA ARG A 99 -4.38 -7.23 1.09
C ARG A 99 -3.67 -7.35 -0.24
N GLN A 100 -3.26 -8.57 -0.61
CA GLN A 100 -2.49 -8.82 -1.83
C GLN A 100 -2.90 -10.17 -2.42
N LEU A 101 -2.95 -10.24 -3.75
CA LEU A 101 -3.20 -11.45 -4.53
C LEU A 101 -2.01 -11.73 -5.44
N VAL A 102 -1.80 -13.00 -5.70
CA VAL A 102 -0.91 -13.44 -6.79
C VAL A 102 -1.73 -13.49 -8.08
N VAL A 103 -1.17 -12.98 -9.17
CA VAL A 103 -1.77 -13.09 -10.49
C VAL A 103 -1.05 -14.19 -11.25
N SER A 104 -1.74 -15.29 -11.53
CA SER A 104 -1.15 -16.46 -12.18
C SER A 104 -2.13 -17.15 -13.12
N SER A 105 -1.60 -17.84 -14.13
CA SER A 105 -2.35 -18.69 -15.05
C SER A 105 -1.44 -19.81 -15.53
N ASN A 106 -1.96 -21.03 -15.62
CA ASN A 106 -1.21 -22.22 -16.10
C ASN A 106 0.15 -22.39 -15.40
N SER A 107 0.15 -22.33 -14.07
CA SER A 107 1.36 -22.41 -13.21
C SER A 107 2.40 -21.30 -13.43
N LYS A 108 2.11 -20.34 -14.29
CA LYS A 108 2.97 -19.17 -14.51
C LYS A 108 2.49 -17.99 -13.68
N VAL A 109 3.39 -17.41 -12.89
CA VAL A 109 3.12 -16.19 -12.14
C VAL A 109 3.45 -14.96 -13.01
N TYR A 110 2.50 -14.04 -13.13
CA TYR A 110 2.63 -12.78 -13.88
C TYR A 110 3.00 -11.60 -12.99
N GLY A 111 2.65 -11.68 -11.70
CA GLY A 111 2.90 -10.61 -10.76
C GLY A 111 2.05 -10.71 -9.52
N THR A 112 2.04 -9.65 -8.75
CA THR A 112 1.17 -9.47 -7.60
C THR A 112 0.35 -8.20 -7.74
N ILE A 113 -0.82 -8.15 -7.07
CA ILE A 113 -1.66 -6.97 -7.00
C ILE A 113 -2.06 -6.72 -5.55
N GLY A 114 -1.86 -5.51 -5.07
CA GLY A 114 -2.30 -5.06 -3.75
C GLY A 114 -3.47 -4.09 -3.82
N ARG A 115 -4.22 -3.95 -2.73
CA ARG A 115 -5.29 -2.92 -2.62
C ARG A 115 -4.77 -1.51 -2.92
N GLU A 116 -3.56 -1.19 -2.49
CA GLU A 116 -2.93 0.11 -2.71
C GLU A 116 -2.63 0.35 -4.20
N ASP A 117 -2.20 -0.70 -4.94
CA ASP A 117 -1.95 -0.59 -6.39
C ASP A 117 -3.24 -0.25 -7.14
N ILE A 118 -4.35 -0.83 -6.70
CA ILE A 118 -5.68 -0.56 -7.27
C ILE A 118 -6.07 0.90 -7.03
N ILE A 119 -5.96 1.38 -5.79
CA ILE A 119 -6.33 2.75 -5.43
C ILE A 119 -5.51 3.76 -6.23
N ILE A 120 -4.18 3.64 -6.23
CA ILE A 120 -3.28 4.57 -6.92
C ILE A 120 -3.55 4.62 -8.43
N LYS A 121 -3.78 3.46 -9.05
CA LYS A 121 -4.02 3.39 -10.50
C LYS A 121 -5.41 3.88 -10.87
N THR A 122 -6.41 3.63 -10.05
CA THR A 122 -7.78 4.11 -10.26
C THR A 122 -7.84 5.62 -10.11
N GLU A 123 -7.19 6.18 -9.10
CA GLU A 123 -7.09 7.62 -8.90
C GLU A 123 -6.45 8.33 -10.11
N LYS A 124 -5.33 7.80 -10.61
CA LYS A 124 -4.68 8.34 -11.81
C LYS A 124 -5.57 8.28 -13.04
N ALA A 125 -6.31 7.20 -13.25
CA ALA A 125 -7.22 7.06 -14.38
C ALA A 125 -8.38 8.06 -14.28
N VAL A 126 -8.95 8.25 -13.10
CA VAL A 126 -10.01 9.26 -12.86
C VAL A 126 -9.48 10.66 -13.12
N MET A 127 -8.32 11.02 -12.58
CA MET A 127 -7.69 12.33 -12.80
C MET A 127 -7.40 12.61 -14.28
N GLN A 128 -6.91 11.62 -15.02
CA GLN A 128 -6.66 11.76 -16.46
C GLN A 128 -7.97 12.00 -17.23
N THR A 129 -9.04 11.28 -16.87
CA THR A 129 -10.35 11.44 -17.49
C THR A 129 -10.93 12.84 -17.20
N MET A 130 -10.84 13.31 -15.96
CA MET A 130 -11.30 14.66 -15.58
C MET A 130 -10.55 15.74 -16.35
N ASN A 131 -9.24 15.62 -16.51
CA ASN A 131 -8.43 16.55 -17.29
C ASN A 131 -8.79 16.53 -18.79
N ALA A 132 -9.07 15.35 -19.35
CA ALA A 132 -9.47 15.20 -20.75
C ALA A 132 -10.82 15.83 -21.06
N PHE A 133 -11.75 15.79 -20.12
CA PHE A 133 -13.09 16.39 -20.29
C PHE A 133 -13.15 17.87 -19.91
N LYS A 134 -12.03 18.52 -19.54
CA LYS A 134 -12.02 19.92 -19.04
C LYS A 134 -13.16 20.18 -18.06
N LEU A 135 -13.44 19.22 -17.18
CA LEU A 135 -14.40 19.40 -16.11
C LEU A 135 -13.82 20.43 -15.15
N ASP A 136 -14.17 21.68 -15.42
CA ASP A 136 -13.84 22.83 -14.60
C ASP A 136 -14.40 22.58 -13.20
N SER A 137 -13.55 22.62 -12.23
CA SER A 137 -13.67 22.91 -10.78
C SER A 137 -14.98 22.69 -10.01
N ALA A 138 -16.03 22.10 -10.58
CA ALA A 138 -17.34 21.99 -9.93
C ALA A 138 -17.63 20.63 -9.25
N VAL A 139 -16.77 19.63 -9.39
CA VAL A 139 -16.93 18.34 -8.71
C VAL A 139 -15.84 18.21 -7.65
N CYS A 140 -16.12 18.72 -6.46
CA CYS A 140 -15.38 18.38 -5.25
C CYS A 140 -15.57 16.91 -4.93
N ILE A 141 -14.75 16.03 -5.51
CA ILE A 141 -14.57 14.70 -4.94
C ILE A 141 -13.71 14.92 -3.69
N MET A 142 -14.37 14.99 -2.55
CA MET A 142 -13.72 15.05 -1.26
C MET A 142 -13.01 13.72 -0.99
N SER A 143 -11.82 13.55 -1.57
CA SER A 143 -10.86 12.56 -1.08
C SER A 143 -10.31 13.09 0.26
N PRO A 144 -10.34 12.30 1.33
CA PRO A 144 -9.72 12.70 2.61
C PRO A 144 -8.23 13.02 2.49
N PHE A 145 -7.59 12.64 1.39
CA PHE A 145 -6.18 12.91 1.09
C PHE A 145 -5.95 14.12 0.17
N ALA A 146 -6.99 14.68 -0.44
CA ALA A 146 -6.86 15.85 -1.32
C ALA A 146 -6.75 17.18 -0.57
N SER A 147 -6.86 17.16 0.75
CA SER A 147 -6.86 18.39 1.57
C SER A 147 -5.49 19.07 1.72
N THR A 148 -4.39 18.48 1.25
CA THR A 148 -3.05 19.06 1.42
C THR A 148 -2.46 19.73 0.19
N SER A 149 -3.03 19.55 -1.02
CA SER A 149 -2.43 20.13 -2.24
C SER A 149 -3.32 21.06 -3.05
N LEU A 150 -4.58 21.29 -2.64
CA LEU A 150 -5.52 22.17 -3.34
C LEU A 150 -5.95 23.41 -2.52
N MET A 151 -5.27 23.69 -1.41
CA MET A 151 -5.38 25.00 -0.76
C MET A 151 -4.34 25.94 -1.36
N ASP A 152 -4.57 26.28 -2.64
CA ASP A 152 -3.94 27.44 -3.25
C ASP A 152 -4.61 28.71 -2.72
N LYS A 153 -3.78 29.54 -2.08
CA LYS A 153 -3.94 30.99 -1.92
C LYS A 153 -5.35 31.51 -1.60
N ARG A 154 -5.83 31.25 -0.40
CA ARG A 154 -6.75 32.17 0.25
C ARG A 154 -6.32 32.34 1.71
N ASP A 155 -5.74 33.51 1.98
CA ASP A 155 -5.55 34.17 3.28
C ASP A 155 -5.46 33.23 4.49
N GLY A 156 -4.36 32.49 4.58
CA GLY A 156 -4.05 31.69 5.76
C GLY A 156 -3.93 32.60 6.96
N LEU A 157 -4.75 32.37 7.97
CA LEU A 157 -4.67 33.07 9.25
C LEU A 157 -3.31 32.74 9.89
N THR A 158 -2.38 33.68 9.88
CA THR A 158 -1.04 33.52 10.43
C THR A 158 -1.03 33.92 11.91
N CYS A 159 -0.41 33.08 12.75
CA CYS A 159 -0.22 33.43 14.13
C CYS A 159 0.73 34.62 14.25
N PRO A 160 0.36 35.72 14.95
CA PRO A 160 1.19 36.91 15.07
C PRO A 160 2.45 36.68 15.92
N HIS A 161 2.52 35.60 16.69
CA HIS A 161 3.63 35.32 17.61
C HIS A 161 4.68 34.34 17.07
N CYS A 162 4.27 33.37 16.19
CA CYS A 162 5.19 32.35 15.69
C CYS A 162 5.10 32.10 14.19
N SER A 163 4.33 32.87 13.43
CA SER A 163 4.16 32.80 11.97
C SER A 163 3.59 31.46 11.43
N ASN A 164 3.10 30.58 12.30
CA ASN A 164 2.41 29.37 11.88
C ASN A 164 1.08 29.70 11.22
N GLN A 165 0.75 29.00 10.13
CA GLN A 165 -0.48 29.22 9.37
C GLN A 165 -1.59 28.24 9.78
N TYR A 166 -2.82 28.74 9.84
CA TYR A 166 -4.01 27.99 10.23
C TYR A 166 -5.15 28.21 9.24
N ASN A 167 -5.85 27.14 8.93
CA ASN A 167 -6.95 27.14 7.96
C ASN A 167 -8.28 27.60 8.58
N ASN A 168 -8.31 27.79 9.91
CA ASN A 168 -9.52 28.11 10.65
C ASN A 168 -9.20 29.04 11.81
N LYS A 169 -10.06 30.04 12.01
CA LYS A 169 -9.97 31.04 13.08
C LYS A 169 -10.02 30.44 14.49
N GLU A 170 -10.73 29.33 14.62
CA GLU A 170 -10.88 28.61 15.88
C GLU A 170 -9.59 27.87 16.28
N LEU A 171 -8.92 27.24 15.31
CA LEU A 171 -7.62 26.59 15.51
C LEU A 171 -6.52 27.61 15.85
N LEU A 172 -6.51 28.75 15.17
CA LEU A 172 -5.60 29.83 15.48
C LEU A 172 -5.85 30.37 16.91
N SER A 173 -7.10 30.56 17.28
CA SER A 173 -7.47 31.01 18.64
C SER A 173 -7.05 30.02 19.72
N LYS A 174 -7.23 28.72 19.51
CA LYS A 174 -6.74 27.67 20.42
C LYS A 174 -5.23 27.65 20.52
N HIS A 175 -4.52 27.77 19.40
CA HIS A 175 -3.07 27.81 19.37
C HIS A 175 -2.52 29.03 20.16
N VAL A 176 -3.04 30.21 19.92
CA VAL A 176 -2.61 31.43 20.65
C VAL A 176 -2.84 31.30 22.16
N LYS A 177 -3.99 30.75 22.57
CA LYS A 177 -4.31 30.54 23.99
C LYS A 177 -3.43 29.49 24.67
N VAL A 178 -3.05 28.40 23.94
CA VAL A 178 -2.29 27.30 24.55
C VAL A 178 -0.79 27.56 24.53
N ILE A 179 -0.28 28.12 23.43
CA ILE A 179 1.17 28.22 23.19
C ILE A 179 1.74 29.60 23.60
N HIS A 180 0.91 30.65 23.55
CA HIS A 180 1.36 32.03 23.79
C HIS A 180 0.64 32.72 24.97
N SER A 181 0.00 31.94 25.86
CA SER A 181 -0.70 32.47 27.04
C SER A 181 0.22 33.04 28.10
N ASP A 182 1.52 32.73 28.08
CA ASP A 182 2.49 33.13 29.11
C ASP A 182 3.38 34.30 28.70
N SER A 183 3.00 35.03 27.66
CA SER A 183 3.75 36.24 27.24
C SER A 183 3.06 37.50 27.79
N LYS A 184 3.20 37.72 29.10
CA LYS A 184 3.01 39.03 29.73
C LYS A 184 4.29 39.40 30.46
#